data_5546c2a0ac4e5e9aaeee412ffc88bfde
#
_entry.id   5546c2a0ac4e5e9aaeee412ffc88bfde
#
_cell.length_a   1.000
_cell.length_b   1.000
_cell.length_c   1.000
_cell.angle_alpha   90.00
_cell.angle_beta   90.00
_cell.angle_gamma   90.00
#
_symmetry.space_group_name_H-M   'P 1'
#
loop_
_entity.id
_entity.type
_entity.pdbx_description
1 polymer ?
#
loop_
_entity_poly.entity_id
_entity_poly.type
_entity_poly.pdbx_seq_one_letter_code
_entity_poly.pdbx_strand_id
1 'polypeptide(L)'
;MANTTPFAAFHLDVAGASAEEQVARALARDGMVTFDAIRSRGELLQLCNRLGTIMKHRDADEAGLTRIAKRSDILPAEGYQAFTSSHLTLHTDGSSTPEPATLVVLWCVRPATEGGMSLFVDGKQIYQVLAKEYPQVLETLSTPNSALFAGSEPPVYGSVFSTHADGSIFVRFRYDGLGYYAAPVCSVLPLFLELLERYTLSFPLQKQQGYILQNGRWLHGRTAFRGEREMYRVLICTDPATSLGISVHLGFQPGL
;
A
#
# COMPACT_ATOMS: atom_id res chain seq x y z
N MET A 1 11.73 23.33 -16.56
CA MET A 1 11.88 22.03 -15.86
C MET A 1 10.90 21.07 -16.48
N ALA A 2 11.35 19.91 -16.97
CA ALA A 2 10.45 18.92 -17.53
C ALA A 2 9.48 18.45 -16.42
N ASN A 3 8.18 18.47 -16.71
CA ASN A 3 7.14 18.01 -15.77
C ASN A 3 7.27 16.48 -15.67
N THR A 4 8.11 16.01 -14.75
CA THR A 4 8.26 14.58 -14.49
C THR A 4 6.94 14.07 -13.91
N THR A 5 6.32 13.10 -14.56
CA THR A 5 5.08 12.49 -14.03
C THR A 5 5.38 11.78 -12.72
N PRO A 6 4.42 11.68 -11.78
CA PRO A 6 4.65 10.98 -10.52
C PRO A 6 5.12 9.52 -10.72
N PHE A 7 4.66 8.84 -11.77
CA PHE A 7 5.16 7.50 -12.15
C PHE A 7 6.66 7.54 -12.43
N ALA A 8 7.12 8.47 -13.26
CA ALA A 8 8.53 8.57 -13.65
C ALA A 8 9.47 8.97 -12.50
N ALA A 9 8.93 9.64 -11.46
CA ALA A 9 9.72 10.05 -10.30
C ALA A 9 10.23 8.85 -9.46
N PHE A 10 9.53 7.71 -9.50
CA PHE A 10 9.87 6.49 -8.76
C PHE A 10 10.30 5.34 -9.68
N HIS A 11 10.50 5.60 -10.98
CA HIS A 11 10.73 4.55 -11.97
C HIS A 11 12.12 3.95 -11.86
N LEU A 12 12.16 2.59 -11.88
CA LEU A 12 13.38 1.79 -11.98
C LEU A 12 13.21 0.66 -13.00
N ASP A 13 14.30 0.33 -13.68
CA ASP A 13 14.42 -0.92 -14.44
C ASP A 13 14.59 -2.09 -13.47
N VAL A 14 13.59 -2.95 -13.38
CA VAL A 14 13.57 -4.13 -12.49
C VAL A 14 14.07 -5.40 -13.15
N ALA A 15 14.52 -5.36 -14.42
CA ALA A 15 14.98 -6.52 -15.19
C ALA A 15 16.51 -6.70 -15.12
N GLY A 16 17.27 -5.66 -14.78
CA GLY A 16 18.73 -5.67 -14.78
C GLY A 16 19.35 -6.52 -13.66
N ALA A 17 20.61 -6.92 -13.83
CA ALA A 17 21.35 -7.74 -12.85
C ALA A 17 21.54 -7.07 -11.47
N SER A 18 21.53 -5.74 -11.41
CA SER A 18 21.60 -4.94 -10.15
C SER A 18 20.24 -4.39 -9.71
N ALA A 19 19.14 -4.84 -10.33
CA ALA A 19 17.81 -4.30 -10.08
C ALA A 19 17.38 -4.46 -8.62
N GLU A 20 17.70 -5.58 -8.01
CA GLU A 20 17.33 -5.88 -6.62
C GLU A 20 17.90 -4.87 -5.65
N GLU A 21 19.21 -4.60 -5.75
CA GLU A 21 19.88 -3.64 -4.88
C GLU A 21 19.36 -2.21 -5.11
N GLN A 22 19.08 -1.83 -6.36
CA GLN A 22 18.51 -0.54 -6.69
C GLN A 22 17.08 -0.41 -6.14
N VAL A 23 16.24 -1.44 -6.30
CA VAL A 23 14.88 -1.49 -5.76
C VAL A 23 14.92 -1.38 -4.24
N ALA A 24 15.78 -2.14 -3.57
CA ALA A 24 15.88 -2.11 -2.13
C ALA A 24 16.34 -0.74 -1.60
N ARG A 25 17.33 -0.09 -2.24
CA ARG A 25 17.77 1.27 -1.89
C ARG A 25 16.66 2.30 -2.12
N ALA A 26 15.91 2.19 -3.22
CA ALA A 26 14.80 3.09 -3.50
C ALA A 26 13.64 2.90 -2.51
N LEU A 27 13.31 1.66 -2.16
CA LEU A 27 12.32 1.37 -1.13
C LEU A 27 12.75 1.93 0.23
N ALA A 28 14.02 1.79 0.62
CA ALA A 28 14.53 2.35 1.88
C ALA A 28 14.43 3.88 1.92
N ARG A 29 14.70 4.56 0.80
CA ARG A 29 14.64 6.03 0.69
C ARG A 29 13.20 6.53 0.54
N ASP A 30 12.49 6.05 -0.48
CA ASP A 30 11.22 6.60 -0.94
C ASP A 30 10.01 5.74 -0.51
N GLY A 31 10.23 4.47 -0.13
CA GLY A 31 9.17 3.51 0.20
C GLY A 31 8.33 3.07 -1.00
N MET A 32 8.64 3.55 -2.21
CA MET A 32 7.93 3.24 -3.44
C MET A 32 8.91 3.11 -4.60
N VAL A 33 8.61 2.17 -5.49
CA VAL A 33 9.23 1.99 -6.81
C VAL A 33 8.12 1.77 -7.82
N THR A 34 8.19 2.41 -8.97
CA THR A 34 7.38 2.05 -10.14
C THR A 34 8.26 1.34 -11.16
N PHE A 35 7.65 0.46 -11.94
CA PHE A 35 8.36 -0.32 -12.97
C PHE A 35 7.49 -0.52 -14.21
N ASP A 36 8.13 -0.91 -15.30
CA ASP A 36 7.48 -1.34 -16.53
C ASP A 36 8.14 -2.62 -17.08
N ALA A 37 7.74 -3.00 -18.29
CA ALA A 37 8.34 -4.13 -19.03
C ALA A 37 8.15 -5.53 -18.41
N ILE A 38 7.39 -5.71 -17.34
CA ILE A 38 6.95 -7.04 -16.86
C ILE A 38 5.87 -7.57 -17.80
N ARG A 39 6.15 -8.67 -18.50
CA ARG A 39 5.33 -9.17 -19.62
C ARG A 39 4.47 -10.36 -19.24
N SER A 40 4.82 -11.06 -18.17
CA SER A 40 4.17 -12.30 -17.76
C SER A 40 4.04 -12.44 -16.24
N ARG A 41 3.10 -13.30 -15.81
CA ARG A 41 2.98 -13.70 -14.40
C ARG A 41 4.26 -14.36 -13.88
N GLY A 42 4.97 -15.10 -14.73
CA GLY A 42 6.23 -15.74 -14.37
C GLY A 42 7.33 -14.71 -14.05
N GLU A 43 7.47 -13.67 -14.88
CA GLU A 43 8.41 -12.57 -14.63
C GLU A 43 8.05 -11.78 -13.35
N LEU A 44 6.73 -11.54 -13.12
CA LEU A 44 6.27 -10.91 -11.89
C LEU A 44 6.64 -11.74 -10.66
N LEU A 45 6.39 -13.05 -10.69
CA LEU A 45 6.74 -13.96 -9.58
C LEU A 45 8.26 -14.03 -9.37
N GLN A 46 9.05 -14.04 -10.42
CA GLN A 46 10.52 -13.99 -10.31
C GLN A 46 10.98 -12.71 -9.61
N LEU A 47 10.42 -11.54 -9.98
CA LEU A 47 10.69 -10.28 -9.29
C LEU A 47 10.30 -10.38 -7.81
N CYS A 48 9.07 -10.83 -7.51
CA CYS A 48 8.56 -10.91 -6.14
C CYS A 48 9.39 -11.85 -5.25
N ASN A 49 9.77 -13.03 -5.76
CA ASN A 49 10.58 -14.00 -5.01
C ASN A 49 12.01 -13.51 -4.70
N ARG A 50 12.52 -12.54 -5.48
CA ARG A 50 13.80 -11.88 -5.18
C ARG A 50 13.67 -10.84 -4.07
N LEU A 51 12.48 -10.29 -3.85
CA LEU A 51 12.23 -9.26 -2.83
C LEU A 51 11.90 -9.84 -1.45
N GLY A 52 11.49 -11.11 -1.37
CA GLY A 52 11.14 -11.77 -0.12
C GLY A 52 10.18 -12.95 -0.31
N THR A 53 9.55 -13.36 0.77
CA THR A 53 8.60 -14.47 0.77
C THR A 53 7.20 -14.00 0.39
N ILE A 54 6.60 -14.61 -0.62
CA ILE A 54 5.23 -14.31 -1.04
C ILE A 54 4.26 -14.80 0.03
N MET A 55 3.46 -13.89 0.57
CA MET A 55 2.40 -14.18 1.54
C MET A 55 1.12 -14.58 0.80
N LYS A 56 0.53 -15.70 1.16
CA LYS A 56 -0.76 -16.11 0.62
C LYS A 56 -1.90 -15.29 1.24
N HIS A 57 -2.64 -14.60 0.41
CA HIS A 57 -3.90 -13.96 0.77
C HIS A 57 -5.07 -14.93 0.47
N ARG A 58 -6.20 -14.79 1.18
CA ARG A 58 -7.41 -15.64 0.98
C ARG A 58 -7.91 -15.68 -0.46
N ASP A 59 -7.75 -14.57 -1.21
CA ASP A 59 -8.18 -14.43 -2.61
C ASP A 59 -7.04 -14.67 -3.61
N ALA A 60 -5.87 -15.13 -3.16
CA ALA A 60 -4.74 -15.44 -4.01
C ALA A 60 -4.83 -16.86 -4.57
N ASP A 61 -4.25 -17.07 -5.74
CA ASP A 61 -4.03 -18.39 -6.29
C ASP A 61 -2.90 -19.14 -5.54
N GLU A 62 -2.58 -20.35 -5.97
CA GLU A 62 -1.55 -21.19 -5.35
C GLU A 62 -0.16 -20.56 -5.36
N ALA A 63 0.13 -19.71 -6.35
CA ALA A 63 1.38 -18.97 -6.47
C ALA A 63 1.40 -17.68 -5.65
N GLY A 64 0.29 -17.31 -4.98
CA GLY A 64 0.19 -16.10 -4.17
C GLY A 64 -0.22 -14.85 -4.95
N LEU A 65 -0.68 -14.98 -6.21
CA LEU A 65 -1.19 -13.85 -6.98
C LEU A 65 -2.68 -13.64 -6.76
N THR A 66 -3.07 -12.46 -6.34
CA THR A 66 -4.48 -12.04 -6.30
C THR A 66 -4.84 -11.32 -7.59
N ARG A 67 -5.76 -11.89 -8.37
CA ARG A 67 -6.30 -11.24 -9.56
C ARG A 67 -7.32 -10.18 -9.16
N ILE A 68 -6.99 -8.91 -9.37
CA ILE A 68 -7.85 -7.75 -9.09
C ILE A 68 -8.56 -7.35 -10.39
N ALA A 69 -9.79 -7.82 -10.54
CA ALA A 69 -10.68 -7.51 -11.66
C ALA A 69 -12.11 -7.41 -11.13
N LYS A 70 -13.00 -6.75 -11.87
CA LYS A 70 -14.43 -6.73 -11.52
C LYS A 70 -14.96 -8.16 -11.49
N ARG A 71 -15.61 -8.52 -10.39
CA ARG A 71 -16.24 -9.84 -10.17
C ARG A 71 -17.74 -9.67 -10.09
N SER A 72 -18.48 -10.42 -10.94
CA SER A 72 -19.93 -10.44 -10.94
C SER A 72 -20.52 -11.43 -9.93
N ASP A 73 -19.72 -12.37 -9.47
CA ASP A 73 -20.07 -13.41 -8.51
C ASP A 73 -19.99 -12.97 -7.04
N ILE A 74 -19.44 -11.77 -6.80
CA ILE A 74 -19.34 -11.19 -5.45
C ILE A 74 -20.40 -10.11 -5.31
N LEU A 75 -21.27 -10.25 -4.30
CA LEU A 75 -22.14 -9.16 -3.88
C LEU A 75 -21.27 -8.01 -3.34
N PRO A 76 -21.67 -6.74 -3.54
CA PRO A 76 -21.01 -5.61 -2.91
C PRO A 76 -21.02 -5.81 -1.39
N ALA A 77 -19.86 -6.14 -0.85
CA ALA A 77 -19.65 -6.35 0.58
C ALA A 77 -18.39 -5.66 1.03
N GLU A 78 -18.33 -5.32 2.30
CA GLU A 78 -17.15 -4.74 2.93
C GLU A 78 -15.94 -5.68 2.77
N GLY A 79 -14.78 -5.09 2.48
CA GLY A 79 -13.54 -5.82 2.24
C GLY A 79 -13.38 -6.39 0.82
N TYR A 80 -14.37 -6.20 -0.07
CA TYR A 80 -14.31 -6.66 -1.47
C TYR A 80 -14.32 -5.51 -2.49
N GLN A 81 -14.17 -4.27 -2.05
CA GLN A 81 -14.18 -3.08 -2.92
C GLN A 81 -13.13 -3.15 -4.03
N ALA A 82 -12.00 -3.81 -3.81
CA ALA A 82 -10.96 -4.03 -4.82
C ALA A 82 -11.48 -4.77 -6.07
N PHE A 83 -12.51 -5.63 -5.92
CA PHE A 83 -13.12 -6.41 -6.99
C PHE A 83 -14.35 -5.74 -7.61
N THR A 84 -14.57 -4.48 -7.34
CA THR A 84 -15.64 -3.65 -7.93
C THR A 84 -15.06 -2.58 -8.85
N SER A 85 -15.92 -1.89 -9.59
CA SER A 85 -15.53 -0.70 -10.37
C SER A 85 -15.65 0.62 -9.58
N SER A 86 -16.10 0.56 -8.34
CA SER A 86 -16.25 1.73 -7.47
C SER A 86 -14.90 2.28 -7.02
N HIS A 87 -14.90 3.49 -6.46
CA HIS A 87 -13.75 4.05 -5.78
C HIS A 87 -13.26 3.12 -4.66
N LEU A 88 -11.96 2.95 -4.56
CA LEU A 88 -11.30 2.25 -3.45
C LEU A 88 -10.57 3.29 -2.61
N THR A 89 -11.04 3.47 -1.38
CA THR A 89 -10.47 4.45 -0.44
C THR A 89 -9.01 4.16 -0.13
N LEU A 90 -8.27 5.19 0.26
CA LEU A 90 -6.88 5.05 0.72
C LEU A 90 -6.81 4.13 1.94
N HIS A 91 -5.94 3.13 1.87
CA HIS A 91 -5.79 2.11 2.92
C HIS A 91 -4.39 1.50 2.89
N THR A 92 -4.06 0.74 3.91
CA THR A 92 -2.93 -0.20 3.93
C THR A 92 -3.45 -1.62 3.82
N ASP A 93 -2.76 -2.48 3.07
CA ASP A 93 -3.14 -3.89 2.92
C ASP A 93 -2.93 -4.67 4.21
N GLY A 94 -3.81 -5.66 4.45
CA GLY A 94 -3.71 -6.54 5.62
C GLY A 94 -3.93 -5.84 6.96
N SER A 95 -4.67 -4.72 6.99
CA SER A 95 -4.97 -4.00 8.24
C SER A 95 -5.63 -4.87 9.30
N SER A 96 -6.36 -5.91 8.90
CA SER A 96 -7.00 -6.89 9.79
C SER A 96 -6.10 -8.09 10.16
N THR A 97 -4.84 -8.11 9.77
CA THR A 97 -3.88 -9.15 10.19
C THR A 97 -2.91 -8.60 11.24
N PRO A 98 -2.51 -9.39 12.26
CA PRO A 98 -1.52 -8.95 13.24
C PRO A 98 -0.21 -8.52 12.57
N GLU A 99 0.27 -9.34 11.64
CA GLU A 99 1.49 -9.12 10.86
C GLU A 99 1.12 -8.94 9.38
N PRO A 100 0.91 -7.70 8.93
CA PRO A 100 0.64 -7.43 7.52
C PRO A 100 1.90 -7.60 6.68
N ALA A 101 1.71 -7.81 5.38
CA ALA A 101 2.83 -7.86 4.43
C ALA A 101 3.67 -6.57 4.50
N THR A 102 4.98 -6.69 4.32
CA THR A 102 5.90 -5.54 4.30
C THR A 102 5.83 -4.79 2.98
N LEU A 103 5.69 -5.52 1.87
CA LEU A 103 5.56 -4.93 0.54
C LEU A 103 4.25 -5.33 -0.13
N VAL A 104 3.71 -4.40 -0.90
CA VAL A 104 2.62 -4.63 -1.85
C VAL A 104 3.16 -4.40 -3.26
N VAL A 105 3.00 -5.39 -4.12
CA VAL A 105 3.30 -5.28 -5.55
C VAL A 105 1.98 -5.29 -6.32
N LEU A 106 1.79 -4.33 -7.21
CA LEU A 106 0.67 -4.32 -8.16
C LEU A 106 1.21 -4.23 -9.58
N TRP A 107 0.68 -5.07 -10.46
CA TRP A 107 1.06 -5.13 -11.88
C TRP A 107 -0.17 -5.08 -12.77
N CYS A 108 -0.12 -4.23 -13.82
CA CYS A 108 -1.20 -4.00 -14.75
C CYS A 108 -1.12 -4.92 -15.96
N VAL A 109 -2.13 -5.77 -16.11
CA VAL A 109 -2.35 -6.59 -17.32
C VAL A 109 -3.20 -5.83 -18.34
N ARG A 110 -4.26 -5.18 -17.85
CA ARG A 110 -5.19 -4.40 -18.65
C ARG A 110 -5.63 -3.16 -17.88
N PRO A 111 -5.32 -1.95 -18.37
CA PRO A 111 -5.83 -0.73 -17.78
C PRO A 111 -7.34 -0.61 -18.03
N ALA A 112 -8.02 0.20 -17.21
CA ALA A 112 -9.41 0.59 -17.46
C ALA A 112 -9.52 1.45 -18.72
N THR A 113 -10.71 1.46 -19.34
CA THR A 113 -10.98 2.34 -20.47
C THR A 113 -11.04 3.80 -20.01
N GLU A 114 -11.59 4.04 -18.81
CA GLU A 114 -11.77 5.37 -18.22
C GLU A 114 -11.60 5.29 -16.70
N GLY A 115 -10.92 6.23 -16.09
CA GLY A 115 -10.64 6.23 -14.64
C GLY A 115 -9.63 5.18 -14.22
N GLY A 116 -9.78 4.60 -13.03
CA GLY A 116 -8.90 3.56 -12.51
C GLY A 116 -7.48 4.05 -12.17
N MET A 117 -7.34 5.37 -11.93
CA MET A 117 -6.10 5.97 -11.47
C MET A 117 -5.70 5.36 -10.13
N SER A 118 -4.46 4.94 -10.01
CA SER A 118 -3.91 4.57 -8.70
C SER A 118 -3.67 5.82 -7.88
N LEU A 119 -4.04 5.76 -6.60
CA LEU A 119 -3.92 6.86 -5.63
C LEU A 119 -2.90 6.45 -4.56
N PHE A 120 -2.06 7.39 -4.13
CA PHE A 120 -1.01 7.13 -3.14
C PHE A 120 -0.83 8.30 -2.19
N VAL A 121 -0.58 8.00 -0.92
CA VAL A 121 -0.17 9.00 0.08
C VAL A 121 1.01 8.44 0.86
N ASP A 122 2.10 9.21 0.94
CA ASP A 122 3.23 8.89 1.81
C ASP A 122 2.87 9.17 3.28
N GLY A 123 2.62 8.13 4.05
CA GLY A 123 2.33 8.23 5.47
C GLY A 123 3.45 8.88 6.28
N LYS A 124 4.71 8.80 5.82
CA LYS A 124 5.83 9.54 6.41
C LYS A 124 5.63 11.05 6.28
N GLN A 125 5.23 11.52 5.09
CA GLN A 125 4.93 12.93 4.87
C GLN A 125 3.77 13.40 5.76
N ILE A 126 2.70 12.62 5.85
CA ILE A 126 1.56 12.94 6.72
C ILE A 126 1.98 12.98 8.18
N TYR A 127 2.76 11.99 8.64
CA TYR A 127 3.30 11.97 10.00
C TYR A 127 4.11 13.23 10.32
N GLN A 128 4.98 13.66 9.41
CA GLN A 128 5.81 14.86 9.58
C GLN A 128 4.97 16.15 9.62
N VAL A 129 3.94 16.27 8.76
CA VAL A 129 2.99 17.39 8.80
C VAL A 129 2.24 17.42 10.12
N LEU A 130 1.73 16.27 10.57
CA LEU A 130 1.02 16.17 11.85
C LEU A 130 1.94 16.51 13.03
N ALA A 131 3.17 15.98 13.05
CA ALA A 131 4.13 16.25 14.12
C ALA A 131 4.48 17.75 14.23
N LYS A 132 4.55 18.45 13.11
CA LYS A 132 4.91 19.88 13.06
C LYS A 132 3.71 20.80 13.30
N GLU A 133 2.58 20.52 12.68
CA GLU A 133 1.45 21.46 12.60
C GLU A 133 0.27 21.06 13.51
N TYR A 134 0.12 19.77 13.78
CA TYR A 134 -1.03 19.21 14.53
C TYR A 134 -0.61 18.12 15.53
N PRO A 135 0.32 18.40 16.48
CA PRO A 135 0.89 17.37 17.36
C PRO A 135 -0.16 16.61 18.19
N GLN A 136 -1.22 17.29 18.65
CA GLN A 136 -2.31 16.66 19.42
C GLN A 136 -3.13 15.67 18.57
N VAL A 137 -3.27 15.96 17.26
CA VAL A 137 -3.92 15.03 16.32
C VAL A 137 -3.05 13.79 16.12
N LEU A 138 -1.73 13.97 15.97
CA LEU A 138 -0.80 12.86 15.88
C LEU A 138 -0.84 11.98 17.12
N GLU A 139 -0.83 12.58 18.32
CA GLU A 139 -0.93 11.87 19.59
C GLU A 139 -2.24 11.04 19.65
N THR A 140 -3.36 11.63 19.25
CA THR A 140 -4.66 10.94 19.22
C THR A 140 -4.65 9.77 18.24
N LEU A 141 -4.12 9.95 17.03
CA LEU A 141 -4.01 8.90 16.01
C LEU A 141 -3.00 7.81 16.38
N SER A 142 -2.09 8.08 17.32
CA SER A 142 -1.09 7.15 17.82
C SER A 142 -1.48 6.45 19.12
N THR A 143 -2.65 6.79 19.69
CA THR A 143 -3.12 6.18 20.95
C THR A 143 -3.27 4.66 20.77
N PRO A 144 -2.61 3.82 21.58
CA PRO A 144 -2.69 2.37 21.46
C PRO A 144 -4.13 1.85 21.59
N ASN A 145 -4.48 0.87 20.75
CA ASN A 145 -5.80 0.22 20.73
C ASN A 145 -6.97 1.18 20.50
N SER A 146 -6.72 2.34 19.88
CA SER A 146 -7.76 3.32 19.53
C SER A 146 -8.46 3.01 18.21
N ALA A 147 -8.05 1.97 17.51
CA ALA A 147 -8.68 1.47 16.30
C ALA A 147 -8.89 -0.05 16.38
N LEU A 148 -9.96 -0.53 15.73
CA LEU A 148 -10.25 -1.94 15.52
C LEU A 148 -10.38 -2.20 14.02
N PHE A 149 -9.61 -3.15 13.52
CA PHE A 149 -9.60 -3.55 12.11
C PHE A 149 -10.22 -4.94 11.97
N ALA A 150 -11.45 -4.99 11.45
CA ALA A 150 -12.19 -6.22 11.21
C ALA A 150 -11.88 -6.80 9.80
N GLY A 151 -12.38 -8.01 9.55
CA GLY A 151 -12.20 -8.75 8.29
C GLY A 151 -11.33 -10.00 8.43
N SER A 152 -10.83 -10.26 9.64
CA SER A 152 -10.26 -11.54 10.09
C SER A 152 -10.85 -11.90 11.47
N GLU A 153 -10.70 -13.14 11.88
CA GLU A 153 -11.09 -13.62 13.20
C GLU A 153 -9.84 -14.16 13.93
N PRO A 154 -9.47 -13.59 15.08
CA PRO A 154 -10.07 -12.41 15.71
C PRO A 154 -9.70 -11.08 14.98
N PRO A 155 -10.49 -10.00 15.18
CA PRO A 155 -10.15 -8.69 14.65
C PRO A 155 -8.90 -8.12 15.35
N VAL A 156 -8.22 -7.19 14.70
CA VAL A 156 -6.96 -6.61 15.18
C VAL A 156 -7.21 -5.25 15.83
N TYR A 157 -6.80 -5.10 17.09
CA TYR A 157 -6.70 -3.80 17.74
C TYR A 157 -5.38 -3.12 17.39
N GLY A 158 -5.40 -1.80 17.22
CA GLY A 158 -4.21 -1.02 16.88
C GLY A 158 -4.45 0.48 16.97
N SER A 159 -3.61 1.22 16.29
CA SER A 159 -3.70 2.67 16.10
C SER A 159 -3.43 3.00 14.64
N VAL A 160 -3.71 4.24 14.22
CA VAL A 160 -3.37 4.70 12.85
C VAL A 160 -1.86 4.78 12.69
N PHE A 161 -1.15 5.34 13.67
CA PHE A 161 0.31 5.30 13.74
C PHE A 161 0.75 4.50 14.94
N SER A 162 1.67 3.57 14.74
CA SER A 162 2.30 2.79 15.82
C SER A 162 3.81 2.92 15.74
N THR A 163 4.47 2.93 16.91
CA THR A 163 5.92 2.94 17.00
C THR A 163 6.41 1.54 17.33
N HIS A 164 7.33 1.00 16.54
CA HIS A 164 8.00 -0.26 16.81
C HIS A 164 9.16 -0.09 17.80
N ALA A 165 9.68 -1.19 18.32
CA ALA A 165 10.79 -1.20 19.29
C ALA A 165 12.08 -0.57 18.74
N ASP A 166 12.30 -0.57 17.43
CA ASP A 166 13.42 0.07 16.74
C ASP A 166 13.21 1.57 16.46
N GLY A 167 12.09 2.14 16.93
CA GLY A 167 11.71 3.54 16.72
C GLY A 167 11.09 3.82 15.34
N SER A 168 10.93 2.82 14.49
CA SER A 168 10.21 3.00 13.22
C SER A 168 8.71 3.20 13.44
N ILE A 169 8.11 3.99 12.55
CA ILE A 169 6.66 4.26 12.55
C ILE A 169 6.00 3.40 11.50
N PHE A 170 4.90 2.77 11.89
CA PHE A 170 4.05 1.98 11.02
C PHE A 170 2.68 2.64 10.88
N VAL A 171 2.17 2.79 9.64
CA VAL A 171 0.82 3.25 9.35
C VAL A 171 -0.09 2.05 9.13
N ARG A 172 -1.22 2.02 9.84
CA ARG A 172 -2.31 1.06 9.64
C ARG A 172 -3.60 1.83 9.51
N PHE A 173 -4.19 1.81 8.32
CA PHE A 173 -5.39 2.58 8.07
C PHE A 173 -6.31 1.94 7.03
N ARG A 174 -7.60 2.01 7.30
CA ARG A 174 -8.68 1.79 6.34
C ARG A 174 -9.89 2.61 6.76
N TYR A 175 -10.61 3.17 5.79
CA TYR A 175 -11.80 3.95 6.04
C TYR A 175 -12.97 3.40 5.22
N ASP A 176 -13.46 2.27 5.68
CA ASP A 176 -14.61 1.51 5.16
C ASP A 176 -15.35 0.86 6.33
N GLY A 177 -16.39 0.07 6.08
CA GLY A 177 -17.20 -0.59 7.10
C GLY A 177 -16.46 -1.61 7.99
N LEU A 178 -15.17 -1.84 7.78
CA LEU A 178 -14.34 -2.75 8.58
C LEU A 178 -13.27 -2.02 9.42
N GLY A 179 -13.19 -0.70 9.33
CA GLY A 179 -12.35 0.15 10.19
C GLY A 179 -13.20 0.86 11.24
N TYR A 180 -12.96 0.58 12.51
CA TYR A 180 -13.67 1.18 13.64
C TYR A 180 -12.69 1.98 14.49
N TYR A 181 -13.09 3.16 14.92
CA TYR A 181 -12.24 4.09 15.64
C TYR A 181 -12.88 4.56 16.93
N ALA A 182 -12.07 4.72 17.98
CA ALA A 182 -12.52 5.31 19.24
C ALA A 182 -12.99 6.75 19.04
N ALA A 183 -13.91 7.23 19.88
CA ALA A 183 -14.50 8.56 19.74
C ALA A 183 -13.46 9.71 19.64
N PRO A 184 -12.36 9.73 20.41
CA PRO A 184 -11.32 10.75 20.22
C PRO A 184 -10.69 10.71 18.81
N VAL A 185 -10.44 9.52 18.25
CA VAL A 185 -9.92 9.38 16.89
C VAL A 185 -10.95 9.86 15.88
N CYS A 186 -12.23 9.48 16.04
CA CYS A 186 -13.30 9.96 15.16
C CYS A 186 -13.35 11.50 15.07
N SER A 187 -13.06 12.21 16.17
CA SER A 187 -13.09 13.68 16.21
C SER A 187 -11.98 14.32 15.36
N VAL A 188 -10.87 13.65 15.14
CA VAL A 188 -9.73 14.15 14.36
C VAL A 188 -9.65 13.56 12.95
N LEU A 189 -10.44 12.50 12.63
CA LEU A 189 -10.48 11.89 11.32
C LEU A 189 -10.79 12.88 10.18
N PRO A 190 -11.69 13.87 10.30
CA PRO A 190 -11.95 14.82 9.22
C PRO A 190 -10.69 15.56 8.77
N LEU A 191 -9.87 16.05 9.71
CA LEU A 191 -8.59 16.68 9.37
C LEU A 191 -7.60 15.68 8.75
N PHE A 192 -7.52 14.49 9.31
CA PHE A 192 -6.64 13.45 8.76
C PHE A 192 -7.00 13.11 7.32
N LEU A 193 -8.29 12.92 7.00
CA LEU A 193 -8.78 12.65 5.65
C LEU A 193 -8.51 13.82 4.71
N GLU A 194 -8.69 15.07 5.16
CA GLU A 194 -8.33 16.26 4.37
C GLU A 194 -6.83 16.29 4.02
N LEU A 195 -5.96 15.95 4.98
CA LEU A 195 -4.52 15.84 4.72
C LEU A 195 -4.21 14.71 3.73
N LEU A 196 -4.85 13.54 3.86
CA LEU A 196 -4.69 12.46 2.89
C LEU A 196 -5.09 12.93 1.48
N GLU A 197 -6.22 13.61 1.32
CA GLU A 197 -6.66 14.15 0.03
C GLU A 197 -5.65 15.16 -0.53
N ARG A 198 -5.22 16.13 0.28
CA ARG A 198 -4.28 17.19 -0.09
C ARG A 198 -2.95 16.66 -0.60
N TYR A 199 -2.43 15.58 0.00
CA TYR A 199 -1.14 14.99 -0.34
C TYR A 199 -1.23 13.77 -1.26
N THR A 200 -2.40 13.51 -1.84
CA THR A 200 -2.59 12.39 -2.75
C THR A 200 -1.85 12.61 -4.07
N LEU A 201 -0.94 11.68 -4.37
CA LEU A 201 -0.37 11.49 -5.69
C LEU A 201 -1.27 10.55 -6.49
N SER A 202 -1.40 10.79 -7.79
CA SER A 202 -2.18 9.91 -8.66
C SER A 202 -1.53 9.74 -10.04
N PHE A 203 -1.58 8.52 -10.56
CA PHE A 203 -1.18 8.21 -11.93
C PHE A 203 -1.88 6.95 -12.45
N PRO A 204 -2.12 6.85 -13.77
CA PRO A 204 -2.60 5.63 -14.39
C PRO A 204 -1.47 4.60 -14.50
N LEU A 205 -1.80 3.32 -14.40
CA LEU A 205 -0.91 2.24 -14.81
C LEU A 205 -1.30 1.77 -16.20
N GLN A 206 -0.34 1.78 -17.11
CA GLN A 206 -0.47 1.18 -18.43
C GLN A 206 -0.19 -0.32 -18.39
N LYS A 207 -0.53 -1.03 -19.46
CA LYS A 207 -0.19 -2.46 -19.60
C LYS A 207 1.30 -2.67 -19.36
N GLN A 208 1.64 -3.70 -18.57
CA GLN A 208 3.01 -4.08 -18.15
C GLN A 208 3.66 -3.14 -17.13
N GLN A 209 3.00 -2.06 -16.74
CA GLN A 209 3.44 -1.20 -15.65
C GLN A 209 2.99 -1.70 -14.28
N GLY A 210 3.71 -1.33 -13.25
CA GLY A 210 3.36 -1.67 -11.88
C GLY A 210 4.08 -0.80 -10.87
N TYR A 211 3.85 -1.13 -9.60
CA TYR A 211 4.56 -0.53 -8.49
C TYR A 211 4.85 -1.55 -7.39
N ILE A 212 5.87 -1.24 -6.59
CA ILE A 212 6.20 -1.88 -5.33
C ILE A 212 6.15 -0.79 -4.27
N LEU A 213 5.46 -1.02 -3.15
CA LEU A 213 5.42 -0.05 -2.06
C LEU A 213 5.60 -0.71 -0.71
N GLN A 214 6.18 0.03 0.23
CA GLN A 214 6.19 -0.32 1.66
C GLN A 214 4.79 -0.12 2.23
N ASN A 215 4.16 -1.22 2.59
CA ASN A 215 2.78 -1.26 3.04
C ASN A 215 2.55 -0.48 4.36
N GLY A 216 3.54 -0.50 5.25
CA GLY A 216 3.48 0.26 6.51
C GLY A 216 3.85 1.74 6.39
N ARG A 217 4.14 2.22 5.17
CA ARG A 217 4.43 3.63 4.88
C ARG A 217 3.43 4.24 3.92
N TRP A 218 3.11 3.58 2.82
CA TRP A 218 2.27 4.13 1.77
C TRP A 218 0.82 3.66 1.87
N LEU A 219 -0.10 4.62 2.03
CA LEU A 219 -1.50 4.36 1.78
C LEU A 219 -1.73 4.36 0.29
N HIS A 220 -2.59 3.46 -0.17
CA HIS A 220 -2.92 3.36 -1.58
C HIS A 220 -4.42 3.13 -1.80
N GLY A 221 -4.87 3.50 -2.98
CA GLY A 221 -6.27 3.40 -3.37
C GLY A 221 -6.43 3.48 -4.88
N ARG A 222 -7.66 3.73 -5.32
CA ARG A 222 -7.97 3.81 -6.76
C ARG A 222 -9.24 4.61 -6.98
N THR A 223 -9.25 5.46 -8.02
CA THR A 223 -10.49 6.09 -8.48
C THR A 223 -11.45 5.05 -9.06
N ALA A 224 -12.74 5.37 -9.11
CA ALA A 224 -13.72 4.57 -9.86
C ALA A 224 -13.29 4.45 -11.33
N PHE A 225 -13.77 3.41 -12.02
CA PHE A 225 -13.42 3.17 -13.41
C PHE A 225 -14.58 2.62 -14.23
N ARG A 226 -14.45 2.72 -15.55
CA ARG A 226 -15.33 2.08 -16.54
C ARG A 226 -14.54 1.12 -17.43
N GLY A 227 -15.24 0.16 -17.97
CA GLY A 227 -14.69 -0.89 -18.83
C GLY A 227 -14.01 -2.00 -18.04
N GLU A 228 -13.27 -2.82 -18.77
CA GLU A 228 -12.49 -3.93 -18.21
C GLU A 228 -11.19 -3.41 -17.61
N ARG A 229 -10.84 -3.93 -16.43
CA ARG A 229 -9.57 -3.65 -15.75
C ARG A 229 -9.07 -4.91 -15.10
N GLU A 230 -7.78 -5.22 -15.29
CA GLU A 230 -7.17 -6.40 -14.70
C GLU A 230 -5.78 -6.09 -14.17
N MET A 231 -5.57 -6.36 -12.89
CA MET A 231 -4.29 -6.24 -12.21
C MET A 231 -3.99 -7.54 -11.46
N TYR A 232 -2.70 -7.79 -11.19
CA TYR A 232 -2.29 -8.76 -10.20
C TYR A 232 -1.63 -8.06 -9.01
N ARG A 233 -2.03 -8.46 -7.81
CA ARG A 233 -1.43 -8.04 -6.56
C ARG A 233 -0.65 -9.20 -5.97
N VAL A 234 0.54 -8.92 -5.44
CA VAL A 234 1.35 -9.84 -4.65
C VAL A 234 1.70 -9.16 -3.33
N LEU A 235 1.53 -9.87 -2.24
CA LEU A 235 1.93 -9.47 -0.90
C LEU A 235 3.23 -10.17 -0.54
N ILE A 236 4.21 -9.43 -0.02
CA ILE A 236 5.54 -9.97 0.29
C ILE A 236 5.91 -9.63 1.73
N CYS A 237 6.41 -10.63 2.44
CA CYS A 237 7.11 -10.45 3.70
C CYS A 237 8.62 -10.42 3.42
N THR A 238 9.27 -9.32 3.74
CA THR A 238 10.73 -9.23 3.67
C THR A 238 11.33 -9.79 4.95
N ASP A 239 12.37 -10.59 4.81
CA ASP A 239 13.18 -11.05 5.92
C ASP A 239 14.52 -10.31 5.86
N PRO A 240 14.87 -9.52 6.91
CA PRO A 240 16.14 -8.81 6.96
C PRO A 240 17.37 -9.72 6.80
N ALA A 241 17.25 -11.01 7.16
CA ALA A 241 18.34 -11.97 7.05
C ALA A 241 18.54 -12.51 5.62
N THR A 242 17.49 -12.49 4.78
CA THR A 242 17.50 -13.12 3.46
C THR A 242 17.31 -12.15 2.30
N SER A 243 16.70 -11.01 2.53
CA SER A 243 16.46 -9.99 1.50
C SER A 243 17.63 -9.02 1.40
N LEU A 244 18.66 -9.37 0.61
CA LEU A 244 19.72 -8.48 0.08
C LEU A 244 20.45 -7.58 1.12
N GLY A 245 20.37 -7.90 2.43
CA GLY A 245 20.98 -7.11 3.49
C GLY A 245 20.36 -5.70 3.64
N ILE A 246 19.27 -5.40 2.93
CA ILE A 246 18.55 -4.16 3.06
C ILE A 246 17.29 -4.45 3.84
N SER A 247 17.31 -4.02 5.09
CA SER A 247 16.15 -4.06 5.96
C SER A 247 15.07 -3.15 5.38
N VAL A 248 14.15 -3.73 4.64
CA VAL A 248 12.89 -3.05 4.34
C VAL A 248 12.05 -3.17 5.61
N HIS A 249 12.20 -2.19 6.50
CA HIS A 249 11.44 -2.16 7.74
C HIS A 249 9.94 -2.13 7.45
N LEU A 250 9.17 -2.72 8.35
CA LEU A 250 7.72 -2.59 8.34
C LEU A 250 7.37 -1.15 8.78
N GLY A 251 7.54 -0.18 7.88
CA GLY A 251 7.29 1.22 8.21
C GLY A 251 8.44 2.14 7.81
N PHE A 252 8.58 3.28 8.49
CA PHE A 252 9.55 4.32 8.15
C PHE A 252 10.20 4.93 9.40
N GLN A 253 11.42 5.44 9.27
CA GLN A 253 12.01 6.27 10.31
C GLN A 253 11.38 7.66 10.26
N PRO A 254 10.92 8.21 11.39
CA PRO A 254 10.20 9.49 11.41
C PRO A 254 11.01 10.62 10.80
N GLY A 255 12.33 10.64 11.02
CA GLY A 255 13.29 11.64 10.50
C GLY A 255 12.69 13.05 10.46
N LEU A 256 13.03 13.87 11.39
CA LEU A 256 12.63 15.27 11.44
C LEU A 256 13.41 16.10 10.43
#